data_86ac2be429bd58446c7f8f054e352189
#
_entry.id   86ac2be429bd58446c7f8f054e352189
#
_cell.length_a   1.000
_cell.length_b   1.000
_cell.length_c   1.000
_cell.angle_alpha   90.00
_cell.angle_beta   90.00
_cell.angle_gamma   90.00
#
_symmetry.space_group_name_H-M   'P 1'
#
loop_
_entity.id
_entity.type
_entity.pdbx_description
1 polymer ?
#
loop_
_entity_poly.entity_id
_entity_poly.type
_entity_poly.pdbx_seq_one_letter_code
_entity_poly.pdbx_strand_id
1 'polypeptide(L)'
;MKILPPEHCPSCEEELFWENDILYCHNPLCSAKNKKQVEHFTKTLKIKGFGPSTIEKLEIESPYEIYLLELNSVSEALNSEKLAQKLLEEIEKSTKCYLEEVLPALSIPLIGKTASTKLCSVIEDIHEITEEKCKEAGLGPKATENLMFWYKNNFDVMLPFSWKVSKNFIPQSTREVVCISGRLSSYKSKAEAEKALVKMGYMV
;
A
#
# COMPACT_ATOMS: atom_id res chain seq x y z
N MET A 1 -11.07 38.75 -5.03
CA MET A 1 -11.83 37.88 -4.10
C MET A 1 -10.80 37.13 -3.25
N LYS A 2 -10.77 37.33 -1.91
CA LYS A 2 -9.89 36.54 -1.04
C LYS A 2 -10.56 35.19 -0.81
N ILE A 3 -9.92 34.12 -1.21
CA ILE A 3 -10.35 32.75 -0.88
C ILE A 3 -9.89 32.50 0.55
N LEU A 4 -10.82 32.34 1.48
CA LEU A 4 -10.51 31.93 2.85
C LEU A 4 -10.44 30.39 2.90
N PRO A 5 -9.46 29.83 3.61
CA PRO A 5 -9.41 28.39 3.82
C PRO A 5 -10.61 27.94 4.67
N PRO A 6 -11.09 26.69 4.50
CA PRO A 6 -12.16 26.17 5.34
C PRO A 6 -11.65 25.96 6.78
N GLU A 7 -12.53 26.21 7.75
CA GLU A 7 -12.25 25.97 9.18
C GLU A 7 -12.61 24.53 9.59
N HIS A 8 -13.57 23.91 8.89
CA HIS A 8 -14.07 22.58 9.19
C HIS A 8 -13.93 21.65 7.99
N CYS A 9 -13.79 20.36 8.29
CA CYS A 9 -13.70 19.31 7.30
C CYS A 9 -15.02 19.17 6.52
N PRO A 10 -15.03 19.24 5.18
CA PRO A 10 -16.27 19.17 4.40
C PRO A 10 -16.93 17.77 4.43
N SER A 11 -16.27 16.75 4.99
CA SER A 11 -16.80 15.39 5.06
C SER A 11 -17.33 15.00 6.43
N CYS A 12 -16.71 15.45 7.52
CA CYS A 12 -17.08 15.06 8.87
C CYS A 12 -17.33 16.24 9.80
N GLU A 13 -17.26 17.48 9.29
CA GLU A 13 -17.49 18.74 10.00
C GLU A 13 -16.56 19.01 11.19
N GLU A 14 -15.56 18.14 11.43
CA GLU A 14 -14.57 18.33 12.48
C GLU A 14 -13.62 19.48 12.14
N GLU A 15 -13.05 20.13 13.16
CA GLU A 15 -12.12 21.23 12.99
C GLU A 15 -10.88 20.82 12.20
N LEU A 16 -10.39 21.69 11.33
CA LEU A 16 -9.17 21.47 10.54
C LEU A 16 -7.97 22.17 11.19
N PHE A 17 -6.83 21.49 11.16
CA PHE A 17 -5.59 21.97 11.77
C PHE A 17 -4.52 22.23 10.71
N TRP A 18 -3.80 23.34 10.88
CA TRP A 18 -2.68 23.68 10.02
C TRP A 18 -1.40 22.94 10.46
N GLU A 19 -0.81 22.19 9.54
CA GLU A 19 0.50 21.56 9.71
C GLU A 19 1.34 21.83 8.45
N ASN A 20 2.47 22.53 8.59
CA ASN A 20 3.37 22.87 7.47
C ASN A 20 2.63 23.45 6.25
N ASP A 21 1.79 24.47 6.46
CA ASP A 21 0.98 25.13 5.44
C ASP A 21 -0.08 24.25 4.73
N ILE A 22 -0.39 23.09 5.29
CA ILE A 22 -1.44 22.18 4.80
C ILE A 22 -2.51 22.01 5.88
N LEU A 23 -3.78 22.02 5.47
CA LEU A 23 -4.92 21.76 6.35
C LEU A 23 -5.16 20.25 6.50
N TYR A 24 -5.21 19.78 7.74
CA TYR A 24 -5.45 18.38 8.09
C TYR A 24 -6.72 18.20 8.91
N CYS A 25 -7.46 17.15 8.58
CA CYS A 25 -8.53 16.62 9.42
C CYS A 25 -7.92 15.51 10.30
N HIS A 26 -7.97 15.67 11.63
CA HIS A 26 -7.45 14.68 12.56
C HIS A 26 -8.48 13.62 12.99
N ASN A 27 -9.75 13.79 12.60
CA ASN A 27 -10.78 12.81 12.93
C ASN A 27 -10.43 11.41 12.37
N PRO A 28 -10.22 10.39 13.20
CA PRO A 28 -9.94 9.03 12.76
C PRO A 28 -11.15 8.37 12.08
N LEU A 29 -12.37 8.84 12.38
CA LEU A 29 -13.62 8.32 11.84
C LEU A 29 -14.10 9.10 10.61
N CYS A 30 -13.26 9.96 10.01
CA CYS A 30 -13.63 10.71 8.82
C CYS A 30 -13.80 9.78 7.62
N SER A 31 -15.01 9.64 7.09
CA SER A 31 -15.33 8.74 5.97
C SER A 31 -14.49 9.01 4.71
N ALA A 32 -14.20 10.29 4.43
CA ALA A 32 -13.35 10.66 3.30
C ALA A 32 -11.90 10.14 3.47
N LYS A 33 -11.35 10.13 4.69
CA LYS A 33 -10.02 9.55 4.98
C LYS A 33 -10.06 8.05 4.85
N ASN A 34 -11.09 7.41 5.41
CA ASN A 34 -11.28 5.97 5.37
C ASN A 34 -11.38 5.48 3.92
N LYS A 35 -12.23 6.08 3.11
CA LYS A 35 -12.36 5.78 1.67
C LYS A 35 -11.03 5.96 0.93
N LYS A 36 -10.24 6.98 1.27
CA LYS A 36 -8.90 7.19 0.67
C LYS A 36 -7.88 6.14 1.11
N GLN A 37 -7.96 5.64 2.33
CA GLN A 37 -7.13 4.52 2.77
C GLN A 37 -7.48 3.23 2.02
N VAL A 38 -8.77 2.95 1.82
CA VAL A 38 -9.24 1.81 1.01
C VAL A 38 -8.77 1.95 -0.44
N GLU A 39 -8.89 3.14 -1.04
CA GLU A 39 -8.40 3.41 -2.40
C GLU A 39 -6.89 3.20 -2.51
N HIS A 40 -6.12 3.69 -1.54
CA HIS A 40 -4.66 3.49 -1.49
C HIS A 40 -4.30 2.01 -1.36
N PHE A 41 -4.98 1.29 -0.47
CA PHE A 41 -4.77 -0.14 -0.23
C PHE A 41 -5.01 -0.95 -1.50
N THR A 42 -6.18 -0.81 -2.11
CA THR A 42 -6.54 -1.55 -3.32
C THR A 42 -5.65 -1.24 -4.51
N LYS A 43 -5.24 0.03 -4.66
CA LYS A 43 -4.31 0.47 -5.70
C LYS A 43 -2.90 -0.09 -5.49
N THR A 44 -2.41 -0.09 -4.27
CA THR A 44 -1.06 -0.59 -3.93
C THR A 44 -0.97 -2.08 -4.14
N LEU A 45 -1.97 -2.86 -3.75
CA LEU A 45 -2.07 -4.30 -3.98
C LEU A 45 -2.56 -4.66 -5.40
N LYS A 46 -2.81 -3.65 -6.24
CA LYS A 46 -3.26 -3.81 -7.63
C LYS A 46 -4.57 -4.60 -7.77
N ILE A 47 -5.48 -4.49 -6.79
CA ILE A 47 -6.80 -5.09 -6.84
C ILE A 47 -7.65 -4.32 -7.86
N LYS A 48 -7.85 -4.90 -9.03
CA LYS A 48 -8.59 -4.24 -10.11
C LYS A 48 -10.08 -4.17 -9.80
N GLY A 49 -10.73 -3.11 -10.28
CA GLY A 49 -12.18 -2.91 -10.10
C GLY A 49 -12.54 -2.04 -8.91
N PHE A 50 -11.62 -1.75 -7.99
CA PHE A 50 -11.83 -0.82 -6.87
C PHE A 50 -11.47 0.62 -7.26
N GLY A 51 -12.37 1.28 -7.98
CA GLY A 51 -12.31 2.74 -8.14
C GLY A 51 -13.14 3.45 -7.07
N PRO A 52 -13.04 4.80 -6.95
CA PRO A 52 -13.81 5.58 -5.98
C PRO A 52 -15.31 5.27 -6.01
N SER A 53 -15.89 5.16 -7.20
CA SER A 53 -17.31 4.81 -7.38
C SER A 53 -17.67 3.41 -6.88
N THR A 54 -16.76 2.43 -7.00
CA THR A 54 -17.00 1.06 -6.50
C THR A 54 -16.93 1.04 -4.98
N ILE A 55 -15.94 1.73 -4.38
CA ILE A 55 -15.79 1.87 -2.94
C ILE A 55 -17.03 2.54 -2.33
N GLU A 56 -17.54 3.57 -2.99
CA GLU A 56 -18.75 4.28 -2.55
C GLU A 56 -20.00 3.41 -2.62
N LYS A 57 -20.21 2.68 -3.73
CA LYS A 57 -21.37 1.78 -3.91
C LYS A 57 -21.37 0.60 -2.94
N LEU A 58 -20.19 0.11 -2.58
CA LEU A 58 -20.03 -0.99 -1.64
C LEU A 58 -19.95 -0.51 -0.18
N GLU A 59 -19.99 0.80 0.05
CA GLU A 59 -19.94 1.46 1.37
C GLU A 59 -18.74 1.00 2.23
N ILE A 60 -17.60 0.71 1.60
CA ILE A 60 -16.40 0.20 2.26
C ILE A 60 -15.65 1.34 2.94
N GLU A 61 -15.41 1.22 4.23
CA GLU A 61 -14.67 2.19 5.04
C GLU A 61 -13.33 1.66 5.57
N SER A 62 -13.08 0.35 5.47
CA SER A 62 -11.80 -0.21 5.90
C SER A 62 -11.28 -1.29 4.93
N PRO A 63 -9.95 -1.48 4.82
CA PRO A 63 -9.37 -2.56 4.02
C PRO A 63 -9.80 -3.96 4.44
N TYR A 64 -10.18 -4.16 5.72
CA TYR A 64 -10.66 -5.43 6.23
C TYR A 64 -12.00 -5.83 5.58
N GLU A 65 -12.91 -4.88 5.39
CA GLU A 65 -14.24 -5.13 4.81
C GLU A 65 -14.17 -5.66 3.38
N ILE A 66 -13.10 -5.35 2.64
CA ILE A 66 -12.87 -5.89 1.28
C ILE A 66 -12.91 -7.42 1.28
N TYR A 67 -12.35 -8.05 2.30
CA TYR A 67 -12.23 -9.51 2.41
C TYR A 67 -13.46 -10.18 3.03
N LEU A 68 -14.45 -9.38 3.44
CA LEU A 68 -15.76 -9.85 3.91
C LEU A 68 -16.85 -9.76 2.84
N LEU A 69 -16.52 -9.26 1.64
CA LEU A 69 -17.48 -9.10 0.56
C LEU A 69 -17.96 -10.44 0.03
N GLU A 70 -19.29 -10.55 -0.12
CA GLU A 70 -19.96 -11.70 -0.69
C GLU A 70 -20.50 -11.43 -2.08
N LEU A 71 -20.61 -12.47 -2.92
CA LEU A 71 -21.06 -12.34 -4.32
C LEU A 71 -22.43 -11.65 -4.44
N ASN A 72 -23.37 -11.99 -3.60
CA ASN A 72 -24.74 -11.46 -3.69
C ASN A 72 -24.76 -9.96 -3.41
N SER A 73 -24.14 -9.51 -2.31
CA SER A 73 -24.09 -8.09 -1.93
C SER A 73 -23.35 -7.25 -2.97
N VAL A 74 -22.23 -7.75 -3.48
CA VAL A 74 -21.45 -7.07 -4.53
C VAL A 74 -22.23 -7.02 -5.85
N SER A 75 -22.94 -8.08 -6.21
CA SER A 75 -23.75 -8.15 -7.43
C SER A 75 -24.90 -7.16 -7.40
N GLU A 76 -25.58 -7.04 -6.26
CA GLU A 76 -26.64 -6.04 -6.04
C GLU A 76 -26.10 -4.61 -6.13
N ALA A 77 -25.02 -4.30 -5.40
CA ALA A 77 -24.45 -2.96 -5.38
C ALA A 77 -23.90 -2.50 -6.76
N LEU A 78 -23.33 -3.44 -7.53
CA LEU A 78 -22.78 -3.16 -8.86
C LEU A 78 -23.79 -3.34 -9.99
N ASN A 79 -24.99 -3.88 -9.72
CA ASN A 79 -25.99 -4.26 -10.71
C ASN A 79 -25.42 -5.19 -11.79
N SER A 80 -24.48 -6.09 -11.43
CA SER A 80 -23.83 -7.00 -12.37
C SER A 80 -23.10 -8.14 -11.67
N GLU A 81 -23.61 -9.35 -11.79
CA GLU A 81 -22.98 -10.56 -11.26
C GLU A 81 -21.59 -10.81 -11.89
N LYS A 82 -21.45 -10.55 -13.20
CA LYS A 82 -20.17 -10.72 -13.91
C LYS A 82 -19.08 -9.76 -13.40
N LEU A 83 -19.44 -8.53 -13.03
CA LEU A 83 -18.49 -7.60 -12.43
C LEU A 83 -18.16 -7.99 -11.00
N ALA A 84 -19.16 -8.45 -10.24
CA ALA A 84 -18.98 -8.96 -8.88
C ALA A 84 -18.01 -10.15 -8.83
N GLN A 85 -18.19 -11.15 -9.70
CA GLN A 85 -17.30 -12.29 -9.80
C GLN A 85 -15.85 -11.88 -10.10
N LYS A 86 -15.66 -11.01 -11.08
CA LYS A 86 -14.31 -10.50 -11.43
C LYS A 86 -13.66 -9.74 -10.27
N LEU A 87 -14.45 -8.97 -9.53
CA LEU A 87 -13.96 -8.21 -8.38
C LEU A 87 -13.49 -9.16 -7.26
N LEU A 88 -14.30 -10.18 -6.94
CA LEU A 88 -13.95 -11.19 -5.94
C LEU A 88 -12.74 -12.03 -6.34
N GLU A 89 -12.56 -12.35 -7.64
CA GLU A 89 -11.35 -13.00 -8.14
C GLU A 89 -10.09 -12.13 -7.93
N GLU A 90 -10.18 -10.82 -8.14
CA GLU A 90 -9.06 -9.90 -7.89
C GLU A 90 -8.75 -9.78 -6.39
N ILE A 91 -9.79 -9.77 -5.53
CA ILE A 91 -9.63 -9.81 -4.07
C ILE A 91 -8.91 -11.11 -3.65
N GLU A 92 -9.35 -12.26 -4.13
CA GLU A 92 -8.73 -13.55 -3.83
C GLU A 92 -7.25 -13.59 -4.27
N LYS A 93 -6.93 -13.07 -5.45
CA LYS A 93 -5.54 -12.95 -5.91
C LYS A 93 -4.69 -12.13 -4.97
N SER A 94 -5.24 -11.07 -4.38
CA SER A 94 -4.50 -10.20 -3.46
C SER A 94 -4.10 -10.89 -2.15
N THR A 95 -4.81 -11.93 -1.72
CA THR A 95 -4.46 -12.69 -0.50
C THR A 95 -3.10 -13.38 -0.60
N LYS A 96 -2.57 -13.54 -1.82
CA LYS A 96 -1.26 -14.15 -2.09
C LYS A 96 -0.09 -13.15 -2.05
N CYS A 97 -0.37 -11.87 -1.75
CA CYS A 97 0.65 -10.85 -1.58
C CYS A 97 1.56 -11.15 -0.38
N TYR A 98 2.82 -10.79 -0.53
CA TYR A 98 3.83 -10.94 0.50
C TYR A 98 3.97 -9.65 1.34
N LEU A 99 4.70 -9.74 2.46
CA LEU A 99 4.84 -8.66 3.43
C LEU A 99 5.38 -7.36 2.79
N GLU A 100 6.34 -7.47 1.88
CA GLU A 100 6.91 -6.32 1.15
C GLU A 100 5.91 -5.57 0.26
N GLU A 101 4.81 -6.23 -0.14
CA GLU A 101 3.73 -5.63 -0.92
C GLU A 101 2.62 -5.09 -0.02
N VAL A 102 2.35 -5.79 1.09
CA VAL A 102 1.25 -5.47 2.02
C VAL A 102 1.59 -4.26 2.90
N LEU A 103 2.80 -4.21 3.47
CA LEU A 103 3.19 -3.11 4.37
C LEU A 103 2.98 -1.71 3.78
N PRO A 104 3.38 -1.42 2.52
CA PRO A 104 3.13 -0.11 1.92
C PRO A 104 1.65 0.20 1.73
N ALA A 105 0.79 -0.83 1.63
CA ALA A 105 -0.64 -0.66 1.41
C ALA A 105 -1.40 -0.25 2.69
N LEU A 106 -0.85 -0.52 3.87
CA LEU A 106 -1.52 -0.31 5.17
C LEU A 106 -1.60 1.15 5.59
N SER A 107 -1.11 2.10 4.78
CA SER A 107 -1.15 3.55 5.08
C SER A 107 -0.50 3.93 6.42
N ILE A 108 0.48 3.17 6.89
CA ILE A 108 1.23 3.49 8.09
C ILE A 108 2.12 4.71 7.80
N PRO A 109 2.02 5.81 8.60
CA PRO A 109 2.79 7.01 8.31
C PRO A 109 4.30 6.75 8.25
N LEU A 110 4.97 7.22 7.20
CA LEU A 110 6.39 7.02 6.90
C LEU A 110 6.81 5.59 6.53
N ILE A 111 5.88 4.64 6.47
CA ILE A 111 6.12 3.25 6.02
C ILE A 111 5.57 3.09 4.60
N GLY A 112 6.27 3.65 3.65
CA GLY A 112 6.01 3.45 2.22
C GLY A 112 6.87 2.33 1.64
N LYS A 113 6.88 2.19 0.32
CA LYS A 113 7.60 1.14 -0.40
C LYS A 113 9.08 1.02 -0.01
N THR A 114 9.79 2.14 0.12
CA THR A 114 11.23 2.14 0.48
C THR A 114 11.47 1.62 1.90
N ALA A 115 10.67 2.08 2.87
CA ALA A 115 10.79 1.64 4.26
C ALA A 115 10.44 0.15 4.40
N SER A 116 9.37 -0.30 3.73
CA SER A 116 8.96 -1.72 3.71
C SER A 116 10.03 -2.61 3.08
N THR A 117 10.63 -2.19 1.96
CA THR A 117 11.73 -2.91 1.32
C THR A 117 12.93 -3.05 2.24
N LYS A 118 13.33 -1.99 2.94
CA LYS A 118 14.43 -2.03 3.92
C LYS A 118 14.13 -2.95 5.08
N LEU A 119 12.92 -2.88 5.63
CA LEU A 119 12.50 -3.75 6.74
C LEU A 119 12.50 -5.22 6.31
N CYS A 120 11.90 -5.55 5.19
CA CYS A 120 11.86 -6.91 4.64
C CYS A 120 13.24 -7.46 4.24
N SER A 121 14.30 -6.65 4.24
CA SER A 121 15.67 -7.15 4.06
C SER A 121 16.29 -7.72 5.33
N VAL A 122 15.70 -7.47 6.49
CA VAL A 122 16.23 -7.87 7.81
C VAL A 122 15.27 -8.74 8.62
N ILE A 123 14.02 -8.93 8.13
CA ILE A 123 13.02 -9.82 8.72
C ILE A 123 12.47 -10.78 7.66
N GLU A 124 12.00 -11.94 8.08
CA GLU A 124 11.32 -12.92 7.22
C GLU A 124 9.81 -12.98 7.47
N ASP A 125 9.38 -12.54 8.64
CA ASP A 125 7.99 -12.58 9.08
C ASP A 125 7.64 -11.31 9.87
N ILE A 126 6.37 -10.91 9.84
CA ILE A 126 5.91 -9.70 10.55
C ILE A 126 6.11 -9.78 12.06
N HIS A 127 6.09 -10.98 12.64
CA HIS A 127 6.30 -11.20 14.08
C HIS A 127 7.74 -10.89 14.53
N GLU A 128 8.67 -10.74 13.59
CA GLU A 128 10.05 -10.35 13.90
C GLU A 128 10.22 -8.83 14.01
N ILE A 129 9.16 -8.04 13.84
CA ILE A 129 9.22 -6.58 13.95
C ILE A 129 9.53 -6.20 15.40
N THR A 130 10.73 -5.62 15.59
CA THR A 130 11.19 -5.01 16.84
C THR A 130 11.85 -3.67 16.55
N GLU A 131 12.08 -2.87 17.59
CA GLU A 131 12.80 -1.60 17.44
C GLU A 131 14.22 -1.81 16.93
N GLU A 132 14.87 -2.91 17.35
CA GLU A 132 16.22 -3.29 16.91
C GLU A 132 16.23 -3.59 15.40
N LYS A 133 15.26 -4.38 14.93
CA LYS A 133 15.11 -4.71 13.51
C LYS A 133 14.78 -3.47 12.66
N CYS A 134 13.97 -2.56 13.17
CA CYS A 134 13.72 -1.29 12.51
C CYS A 134 15.00 -0.43 12.38
N LYS A 135 15.84 -0.39 13.42
CA LYS A 135 17.14 0.29 13.39
C LYS A 135 18.12 -0.38 12.43
N GLU A 136 18.19 -1.72 12.44
CA GLU A 136 18.99 -2.53 11.51
C GLU A 136 18.59 -2.24 10.05
N ALA A 137 17.29 -2.12 9.79
CA ALA A 137 16.74 -1.73 8.49
C ALA A 137 17.03 -0.26 8.10
N GLY A 138 17.58 0.55 8.99
CA GLY A 138 17.83 1.98 8.78
C GLY A 138 16.55 2.81 8.72
N LEU A 139 15.51 2.42 9.46
CA LEU A 139 14.33 3.25 9.66
C LEU A 139 14.62 4.38 10.66
N GLY A 140 14.11 5.58 10.37
CA GLY A 140 14.21 6.70 11.29
C GLY A 140 13.34 6.51 12.55
N PRO A 141 13.64 7.22 13.66
CA PRO A 141 12.93 7.04 14.94
C PRO A 141 11.41 7.17 14.80
N LYS A 142 10.92 8.18 14.08
CA LYS A 142 9.48 8.41 13.89
C LYS A 142 8.79 7.34 13.04
N ALA A 143 9.48 6.80 12.03
CA ALA A 143 8.97 5.69 11.23
C ALA A 143 8.88 4.40 12.06
N THR A 144 9.88 4.14 12.92
CA THR A 144 9.90 3.03 13.87
C THR A 144 8.74 3.14 14.86
N GLU A 145 8.55 4.32 15.46
CA GLU A 145 7.45 4.57 16.41
C GLU A 145 6.08 4.31 15.76
N ASN A 146 5.84 4.85 14.56
CA ASN A 146 4.58 4.66 13.83
C ASN A 146 4.33 3.18 13.51
N LEU A 147 5.36 2.45 13.07
CA LEU A 147 5.25 1.03 12.77
C LEU A 147 4.95 0.19 14.01
N MET A 148 5.67 0.46 15.12
CA MET A 148 5.45 -0.25 16.39
C MET A 148 4.07 0.06 16.98
N PHE A 149 3.62 1.32 16.88
CA PHE A 149 2.27 1.70 17.28
C PHE A 149 1.20 0.96 16.46
N TRP A 150 1.36 0.94 15.13
CA TRP A 150 0.45 0.22 14.26
C TRP A 150 0.43 -1.28 14.60
N TYR A 151 1.60 -1.90 14.73
CA TYR A 151 1.73 -3.33 15.05
C TYR A 151 1.01 -3.70 16.34
N LYS A 152 1.18 -2.92 17.39
CA LYS A 152 0.53 -3.15 18.70
C LYS A 152 -0.99 -2.99 18.69
N ASN A 153 -1.51 -2.08 17.86
CA ASN A 153 -2.92 -1.69 17.95
C ASN A 153 -3.79 -2.24 16.81
N ASN A 154 -3.19 -2.67 15.69
CA ASN A 154 -3.95 -3.02 14.50
C ASN A 154 -3.60 -4.41 13.94
N PHE A 155 -2.60 -5.10 14.48
CA PHE A 155 -2.18 -6.38 13.94
C PHE A 155 -3.20 -7.50 14.18
N ASP A 156 -4.00 -7.42 15.23
CA ASP A 156 -5.09 -8.36 15.53
C ASP A 156 -6.24 -8.32 14.51
N VAL A 157 -6.29 -7.29 13.65
CA VAL A 157 -7.22 -7.25 12.52
C VAL A 157 -6.75 -8.28 11.49
N MET A 158 -7.43 -9.42 11.44
CA MET A 158 -7.07 -10.57 10.61
C MET A 158 -7.30 -10.29 9.13
N LEU A 159 -6.35 -9.64 8.49
CA LEU A 159 -6.26 -9.61 7.04
C LEU A 159 -5.69 -10.95 6.54
N PRO A 160 -6.19 -11.51 5.42
CA PRO A 160 -5.89 -12.87 4.98
C PRO A 160 -4.55 -12.99 4.24
N PHE A 161 -3.50 -12.38 4.77
CA PHE A 161 -2.15 -12.46 4.20
C PHE A 161 -1.28 -13.47 4.93
N SER A 162 -0.24 -13.94 4.25
CA SER A 162 0.76 -14.82 4.86
C SER A 162 1.66 -14.11 5.88
N TRP A 163 1.75 -12.78 5.82
CA TRP A 163 2.60 -11.91 6.63
C TRP A 163 4.10 -12.25 6.57
N LYS A 164 4.51 -13.01 5.53
CA LYS A 164 5.90 -13.42 5.30
C LYS A 164 6.51 -12.65 4.13
N VAL A 165 7.81 -12.50 4.19
CA VAL A 165 8.60 -11.98 3.07
C VAL A 165 8.75 -13.05 2.00
N SER A 166 8.70 -12.65 0.73
CA SER A 166 8.88 -13.58 -0.40
C SER A 166 10.28 -14.23 -0.37
N LYS A 167 10.35 -15.53 -0.59
CA LYS A 167 11.63 -16.26 -0.70
C LYS A 167 12.55 -15.71 -1.81
N ASN A 168 11.96 -15.04 -2.81
CA ASN A 168 12.68 -14.43 -3.93
C ASN A 168 12.84 -12.92 -3.75
N PHE A 169 12.60 -12.41 -2.54
CA PHE A 169 12.74 -10.98 -2.25
C PHE A 169 14.20 -10.56 -2.36
N ILE A 170 14.48 -9.66 -3.29
CA ILE A 170 15.79 -9.05 -3.46
C ILE A 170 15.65 -7.58 -3.07
N PRO A 171 16.27 -7.14 -1.95
CA PRO A 171 16.21 -5.75 -1.52
C PRO A 171 16.70 -4.80 -2.60
N GLN A 172 15.98 -3.70 -2.83
CA GLN A 172 16.40 -2.69 -3.83
C GLN A 172 17.75 -2.06 -3.47
N SER A 173 18.11 -2.02 -2.19
CA SER A 173 19.40 -1.50 -1.71
C SER A 173 20.60 -2.36 -2.12
N THR A 174 20.40 -3.61 -2.51
CA THR A 174 21.47 -4.52 -2.97
C THR A 174 21.56 -4.57 -4.49
N ARG A 175 20.64 -3.94 -5.20
CA ARG A 175 20.68 -3.88 -6.66
C ARG A 175 21.60 -2.76 -7.10
N GLU A 176 22.66 -3.12 -7.80
CA GLU A 176 23.49 -2.14 -8.49
C GLU A 176 22.66 -1.42 -9.56
N VAL A 177 22.72 -0.09 -9.57
CA VAL A 177 22.07 0.73 -10.58
C VAL A 177 22.98 0.81 -11.80
N VAL A 178 22.49 0.35 -12.95
CA VAL A 178 23.20 0.39 -14.21
C VAL A 178 22.52 1.37 -15.15
N CYS A 179 23.26 2.35 -15.63
CA CYS A 179 22.78 3.29 -16.65
C CYS A 179 23.29 2.87 -18.03
N ILE A 180 22.38 2.64 -18.97
CA ILE A 180 22.73 2.30 -20.35
C ILE A 180 22.90 3.59 -21.14
N SER A 181 24.15 3.94 -21.49
CA SER A 181 24.48 5.09 -22.36
C SER A 181 25.16 4.64 -23.65
N GLY A 182 24.97 5.40 -24.72
CA GLY A 182 25.61 5.14 -26.01
C GLY A 182 24.94 4.06 -26.88
N ARG A 183 25.70 3.61 -27.91
CA ARG A 183 25.26 2.61 -28.88
C ARG A 183 25.62 1.19 -28.37
N LEU A 184 24.63 0.32 -28.31
CA LEU A 184 24.82 -1.06 -27.87
C LEU A 184 25.30 -1.92 -29.06
N SER A 185 26.34 -2.74 -28.83
CA SER A 185 26.85 -3.70 -29.80
C SER A 185 26.30 -5.12 -29.59
N SER A 186 25.94 -5.45 -28.34
CA SER A 186 25.52 -6.82 -27.94
C SER A 186 24.01 -7.02 -27.89
N TYR A 187 23.21 -5.95 -28.00
CA TYR A 187 21.74 -6.00 -27.98
C TYR A 187 21.15 -5.19 -29.14
N LYS A 188 20.05 -5.66 -29.68
CA LYS A 188 19.37 -5.00 -30.82
C LYS A 188 18.70 -3.68 -30.43
N SER A 189 18.35 -3.53 -29.13
CA SER A 189 17.73 -2.30 -28.62
C SER A 189 18.05 -2.07 -27.15
N LYS A 190 17.93 -0.81 -26.67
CA LYS A 190 18.06 -0.50 -25.24
C LYS A 190 17.05 -1.27 -24.39
N ALA A 191 15.80 -1.40 -24.86
CA ALA A 191 14.75 -2.14 -24.16
C ALA A 191 15.08 -3.63 -23.96
N GLU A 192 15.80 -4.25 -24.89
CA GLU A 192 16.25 -5.63 -24.78
C GLU A 192 17.39 -5.76 -23.74
N ALA A 193 18.32 -4.82 -23.75
CA ALA A 193 19.40 -4.75 -22.76
C ALA A 193 18.86 -4.49 -21.34
N GLU A 194 17.89 -3.56 -21.19
CA GLU A 194 17.21 -3.30 -19.91
C GLU A 194 16.55 -4.56 -19.36
N LYS A 195 15.81 -5.29 -20.19
CA LYS A 195 15.18 -6.57 -19.80
C LYS A 195 16.21 -7.61 -19.35
N ALA A 196 17.35 -7.67 -20.03
CA ALA A 196 18.41 -8.61 -19.67
C ALA A 196 19.05 -8.22 -18.32
N LEU A 197 19.36 -6.94 -18.11
CA LEU A 197 19.91 -6.43 -16.86
C LEU A 197 18.96 -6.62 -15.68
N VAL A 198 17.66 -6.35 -15.86
CA VAL A 198 16.63 -6.60 -14.84
C VAL A 198 16.56 -8.09 -14.47
N LYS A 199 16.69 -9.00 -15.46
CA LYS A 199 16.76 -10.45 -15.18
C LYS A 199 18.01 -10.85 -14.40
N MET A 200 19.11 -10.12 -14.56
CA MET A 200 20.35 -10.31 -13.81
C MET A 200 20.32 -9.66 -12.41
N GLY A 201 19.22 -8.99 -12.05
CA GLY A 201 19.05 -8.37 -10.75
C GLY A 201 19.46 -6.90 -10.66
N TYR A 202 19.89 -6.28 -11.75
CA TYR A 202 20.23 -4.85 -11.78
C TYR A 202 18.98 -3.96 -11.86
N MET A 203 19.10 -2.72 -11.38
CA MET A 203 18.16 -1.65 -11.68
C MET A 203 18.71 -0.83 -12.87
N VAL A 204 17.85 -0.49 -13.83
CA VAL A 204 18.22 0.26 -15.04
C VAL A 204 17.42 1.55 -15.12
#